data_ca0fc582eda824eb6eb2dd95c6ead6c3
#
_entry.id   ca0fc582eda824eb6eb2dd95c6ead6c3
#
_cell.length_a   1.000
_cell.length_b   1.000
_cell.length_c   1.000
_cell.angle_alpha   90.00
_cell.angle_beta   90.00
_cell.angle_gamma   90.00
#
_symmetry.space_group_name_H-M   'P 1'
#
loop_
_entity.id
_entity.type
_entity.pdbx_description
1 polymer ?
#
loop_
_entity_poly.entity_id
_entity_poly.type
_entity_poly.pdbx_seq_one_letter_code
_entity_poly.pdbx_strand_id
1 'polypeptide(L)'
;MKKLILLGLTSSFLFAGGISVSVKPVDNTIYEKECGSCHFAYPAGLLPSNSWNKMISNLSDHFGDDATVDEKTFQTISSYLNENSAEKSMQYKRSRKIVENLNGVIPDSISKM
;
A
#
# COMPACT_ATOMS: atom_id res chain seq x y z
N MET A 1 55.58 39.76 2.50
CA MET A 1 54.98 38.69 1.71
C MET A 1 53.75 38.20 2.41
N LYS A 2 52.57 38.63 1.91
CA LYS A 2 51.28 38.22 2.49
C LYS A 2 50.80 37.00 1.72
N LYS A 3 50.74 35.84 2.40
CA LYS A 3 50.15 34.63 1.84
C LYS A 3 48.62 34.72 1.98
N LEU A 4 47.93 34.90 0.87
CA LEU A 4 46.47 34.74 0.81
C LEU A 4 46.16 33.23 0.86
N ILE A 5 45.49 32.79 1.95
CA ILE A 5 44.88 31.48 2.04
C ILE A 5 43.48 31.63 1.47
N LEU A 6 43.27 31.11 0.28
CA LEU A 6 41.93 30.94 -0.29
C LEU A 6 41.26 29.77 0.42
N LEU A 7 40.35 30.05 1.36
CA LEU A 7 39.46 29.05 1.90
C LEU A 7 38.41 28.75 0.83
N GLY A 8 38.56 27.62 0.15
CA GLY A 8 37.56 27.08 -0.75
C GLY A 8 36.35 26.58 0.05
N LEU A 9 35.24 27.31 -0.02
CA LEU A 9 33.95 26.82 0.46
C LEU A 9 33.44 25.76 -0.50
N THR A 10 33.67 24.48 -0.18
CA THR A 10 33.01 23.37 -0.86
C THR A 10 31.58 23.29 -0.35
N SER A 11 30.65 23.87 -1.10
CA SER A 11 29.22 23.75 -0.86
C SER A 11 28.79 22.32 -1.22
N SER A 12 28.72 21.44 -0.21
CA SER A 12 28.14 20.11 -0.39
C SER A 12 26.62 20.25 -0.53
N PHE A 13 26.15 20.23 -1.77
CA PHE A 13 24.73 20.04 -2.07
C PHE A 13 24.36 18.62 -1.70
N LEU A 14 23.79 18.44 -0.50
CA LEU A 14 23.07 17.23 -0.13
C LEU A 14 21.76 17.21 -0.92
N PHE A 15 21.73 16.48 -2.02
CA PHE A 15 20.50 16.10 -2.68
C PHE A 15 19.75 15.10 -1.80
N ALA A 16 18.88 15.59 -0.92
CA ALA A 16 17.87 14.76 -0.27
C ALA A 16 16.75 14.48 -1.27
N GLY A 17 17.03 13.60 -2.25
CA GLY A 17 16.04 13.01 -3.14
C GLY A 17 15.18 12.04 -2.36
N GLY A 18 14.13 12.53 -1.64
CA GLY A 18 13.12 11.67 -1.05
C GLY A 18 12.34 10.98 -2.16
N ILE A 19 12.38 9.63 -2.20
CA ILE A 19 11.47 8.85 -3.04
C ILE A 19 10.08 9.04 -2.46
N SER A 20 9.22 9.83 -3.13
CA SER A 20 7.83 9.97 -2.72
C SER A 20 7.08 8.70 -3.07
N VAL A 21 6.69 7.93 -2.06
CA VAL A 21 5.88 6.73 -2.22
C VAL A 21 4.41 7.15 -2.42
N SER A 22 3.80 6.75 -3.54
CA SER A 22 2.44 7.16 -3.90
C SER A 22 1.34 6.37 -3.18
N VAL A 23 1.67 5.19 -2.65
CA VAL A 23 0.82 4.32 -1.85
C VAL A 23 1.64 3.72 -0.72
N LYS A 24 1.04 3.44 0.44
CA LYS A 24 1.74 2.80 1.55
C LYS A 24 2.24 1.40 1.12
N PRO A 25 3.54 1.10 1.23
CA PRO A 25 4.06 -0.24 0.95
C PRO A 25 3.43 -1.29 1.86
N VAL A 26 3.42 -2.55 1.43
CA VAL A 26 3.04 -3.68 2.27
C VAL A 26 4.05 -3.81 3.41
N ASP A 27 3.57 -3.83 4.63
CA ASP A 27 4.37 -3.92 5.86
C ASP A 27 3.84 -4.96 6.87
N ASN A 28 3.02 -5.91 6.39
CA ASN A 28 2.52 -7.03 7.18
C ASN A 28 3.01 -8.35 6.58
N THR A 29 3.88 -9.04 7.30
CA THR A 29 4.55 -10.27 6.82
C THR A 29 3.59 -11.43 6.60
N ILE A 30 2.50 -11.52 7.38
CA ILE A 30 1.48 -12.58 7.22
C ILE A 30 0.68 -12.32 5.94
N TYR A 31 0.21 -11.09 5.74
CA TYR A 31 -0.47 -10.70 4.52
C TYR A 31 0.40 -10.92 3.29
N GLU A 32 1.65 -10.46 3.33
CA GLU A 32 2.59 -10.60 2.22
C GLU A 32 2.85 -12.08 1.87
N LYS A 33 3.03 -12.93 2.88
CA LYS A 33 3.28 -14.35 2.70
C LYS A 33 2.07 -15.08 2.11
N GLU A 34 0.90 -14.91 2.74
CA GLU A 34 -0.30 -15.68 2.37
C GLU A 34 -0.90 -15.20 1.04
N CYS A 35 -1.07 -13.89 0.87
CA CYS A 35 -1.63 -13.32 -0.36
C CYS A 35 -0.59 -13.18 -1.48
N GLY A 36 0.69 -13.11 -1.15
CA GLY A 36 1.79 -13.05 -2.10
C GLY A 36 2.25 -14.39 -2.66
N SER A 37 1.71 -15.51 -2.19
CA SER A 37 2.13 -16.85 -2.62
C SER A 37 1.71 -17.21 -4.04
N CYS A 38 0.63 -16.63 -4.55
CA CYS A 38 0.10 -16.90 -5.89
C CYS A 38 0.32 -15.73 -6.85
N HIS A 39 0.26 -14.49 -6.35
CA HIS A 39 0.50 -13.28 -7.12
C HIS A 39 1.06 -12.18 -6.20
N PHE A 40 1.41 -11.04 -6.76
CA PHE A 40 1.88 -9.91 -5.99
C PHE A 40 0.87 -9.48 -4.90
N ALA A 41 1.34 -9.30 -3.67
CA ALA A 41 0.52 -8.80 -2.57
C ALA A 41 0.30 -7.29 -2.74
N TYR A 42 -0.91 -6.92 -3.10
CA TYR A 42 -1.24 -5.52 -3.39
C TYR A 42 -1.25 -4.66 -2.13
N PRO A 43 -0.72 -3.43 -2.17
CA PRO A 43 -0.87 -2.48 -1.08
C PRO A 43 -2.32 -2.28 -0.68
N ALA A 44 -2.62 -2.33 0.62
CA ALA A 44 -3.98 -2.20 1.14
C ALA A 44 -4.64 -0.85 0.78
N GLY A 45 -3.83 0.20 0.61
CA GLY A 45 -4.30 1.54 0.21
C GLY A 45 -4.81 1.65 -1.23
N LEU A 46 -4.80 0.56 -2.01
CA LEU A 46 -5.35 0.51 -3.37
C LEU A 46 -6.84 0.20 -3.44
N LEU A 47 -7.46 -0.22 -2.34
CA LEU A 47 -8.91 -0.47 -2.26
C LEU A 47 -9.50 0.11 -0.97
N PRO A 48 -10.77 0.54 -0.99
CA PRO A 48 -11.50 0.86 0.23
C PRO A 48 -11.75 -0.40 1.06
N SER A 49 -11.98 -0.23 2.36
CA SER A 49 -12.22 -1.33 3.30
C SER A 49 -13.39 -2.23 2.87
N ASN A 50 -14.48 -1.64 2.39
CA ASN A 50 -15.63 -2.41 1.90
C ASN A 50 -15.28 -3.32 0.71
N SER A 51 -14.40 -2.88 -0.18
CA SER A 51 -13.92 -3.69 -1.30
C SER A 51 -13.04 -4.84 -0.82
N TRP A 52 -12.14 -4.58 0.13
CA TRP A 52 -11.34 -5.63 0.75
C TRP A 52 -12.21 -6.67 1.45
N ASN A 53 -13.18 -6.23 2.26
CA ASN A 53 -14.09 -7.13 2.97
C ASN A 53 -14.89 -8.01 1.98
N LYS A 54 -15.37 -7.44 0.89
CA LYS A 54 -16.05 -8.20 -0.18
C LYS A 54 -15.11 -9.21 -0.82
N MET A 55 -13.88 -8.82 -1.13
CA MET A 55 -12.90 -9.68 -1.79
C MET A 55 -12.48 -10.87 -0.91
N ILE A 56 -12.26 -10.66 0.40
CA ILE A 56 -11.83 -11.72 1.32
C ILE A 56 -12.98 -12.51 1.94
N SER A 57 -14.23 -12.12 1.72
CA SER A 57 -15.40 -12.82 2.29
C SER A 57 -15.58 -14.24 1.77
N ASN A 58 -15.02 -14.57 0.61
CA ASN A 58 -15.09 -15.90 0.01
C ASN A 58 -13.72 -16.33 -0.54
N LEU A 59 -12.78 -16.60 0.35
CA LEU A 59 -11.44 -17.06 -0.03
C LEU A 59 -11.41 -18.49 -0.60
N SER A 60 -12.44 -19.29 -0.35
CA SER A 60 -12.56 -20.62 -0.97
C SER A 60 -12.84 -20.58 -2.47
N ASP A 61 -13.33 -19.46 -2.97
CA ASP A 61 -13.49 -19.16 -4.40
C ASP A 61 -12.95 -17.75 -4.70
N HIS A 62 -11.64 -17.63 -4.61
CA HIS A 62 -10.94 -16.38 -4.89
C HIS A 62 -10.57 -16.31 -6.36
N PHE A 63 -11.49 -15.77 -7.17
CA PHE A 63 -11.33 -15.71 -8.64
C PHE A 63 -11.09 -17.08 -9.29
N GLY A 64 -11.73 -18.14 -8.77
CA GLY A 64 -11.60 -19.51 -9.25
C GLY A 64 -10.56 -20.35 -8.53
N ASP A 65 -9.77 -19.78 -7.62
CA ASP A 65 -8.76 -20.47 -6.83
C ASP A 65 -9.13 -20.51 -5.34
N ASP A 66 -8.75 -21.56 -4.66
CA ASP A 66 -8.88 -21.69 -3.20
C ASP A 66 -7.72 -20.98 -2.50
N ALA A 67 -8.00 -19.85 -1.89
CA ALA A 67 -7.07 -19.06 -1.09
C ALA A 67 -7.40 -19.11 0.41
N THR A 68 -8.10 -20.14 0.88
CA THR A 68 -8.52 -20.29 2.27
C THR A 68 -7.32 -20.30 3.22
N VAL A 69 -7.44 -19.57 4.30
CA VAL A 69 -6.47 -19.52 5.41
C VAL A 69 -7.19 -19.87 6.71
N ASP A 70 -6.42 -20.19 7.76
CA ASP A 70 -6.99 -20.42 9.09
C ASP A 70 -7.60 -19.14 9.68
N GLU A 71 -8.47 -19.28 10.68
CA GLU A 71 -9.21 -18.18 11.28
C GLU A 71 -8.29 -17.08 11.84
N LYS A 72 -7.22 -17.46 12.54
CA LYS A 72 -6.27 -16.49 13.12
C LYS A 72 -5.57 -15.66 12.03
N THR A 73 -5.15 -16.33 10.97
CA THR A 73 -4.52 -15.71 9.81
C THR A 73 -5.53 -14.79 9.10
N PHE A 74 -6.77 -15.23 8.92
CA PHE A 74 -7.85 -14.42 8.35
C PHE A 74 -8.08 -13.14 9.15
N GLN A 75 -8.20 -13.23 10.48
CA GLN A 75 -8.39 -12.06 11.33
C GLN A 75 -7.22 -11.07 11.23
N THR A 76 -5.99 -11.57 11.17
CA THR A 76 -4.80 -10.73 11.01
C THR A 76 -4.81 -9.98 9.67
N ILE A 77 -5.11 -10.68 8.58
CA ILE A 77 -5.18 -10.09 7.23
C ILE A 77 -6.34 -9.09 7.14
N SER A 78 -7.51 -9.46 7.63
CA SER A 78 -8.70 -8.60 7.62
C SER A 78 -8.46 -7.29 8.38
N SER A 79 -7.90 -7.36 9.56
CA SER A 79 -7.54 -6.17 10.36
C SER A 79 -6.54 -5.29 9.62
N TYR A 80 -5.47 -5.88 9.10
CA TYR A 80 -4.45 -5.16 8.35
C TYR A 80 -5.02 -4.42 7.13
N LEU A 81 -5.82 -5.10 6.32
CA LEU A 81 -6.44 -4.51 5.13
C LEU A 81 -7.39 -3.37 5.48
N ASN A 82 -8.20 -3.54 6.52
CA ASN A 82 -9.12 -2.48 6.97
C ASN A 82 -8.40 -1.26 7.55
N GLU A 83 -7.36 -1.47 8.36
CA GLU A 83 -6.59 -0.39 8.98
C GLU A 83 -5.74 0.41 7.99
N ASN A 84 -5.40 -0.19 6.85
CA ASN A 84 -4.55 0.41 5.81
C ASN A 84 -5.28 0.63 4.48
N SER A 85 -6.60 0.51 4.45
CA SER A 85 -7.44 0.74 3.27
C SER A 85 -7.29 2.16 2.71
N ALA A 86 -7.77 2.39 1.50
CA ALA A 86 -7.61 3.66 0.80
C ALA A 86 -8.10 4.86 1.64
N GLU A 87 -9.27 4.76 2.27
CA GLU A 87 -9.84 5.81 3.13
C GLU A 87 -9.08 6.03 4.45
N LYS A 88 -8.28 5.05 4.87
CA LYS A 88 -7.38 5.16 6.03
C LYS A 88 -5.97 5.60 5.66
N SER A 89 -5.68 5.72 4.38
CA SER A 89 -4.36 6.01 3.81
C SER A 89 -4.35 7.28 2.97
N MET A 90 -5.20 8.26 3.27
CA MET A 90 -5.42 9.49 2.49
C MET A 90 -4.19 10.41 2.40
N GLN A 91 -3.19 10.24 3.28
CA GLN A 91 -1.90 10.92 3.19
C GLN A 91 -1.10 10.51 1.94
N TYR A 92 -1.38 9.32 1.40
CA TYR A 92 -0.77 8.86 0.16
C TYR A 92 -1.59 9.30 -1.05
N LYS A 93 -0.93 9.89 -2.02
CA LYS A 93 -1.56 10.50 -3.21
C LYS A 93 -2.46 9.53 -3.97
N ARG A 94 -2.01 8.27 -4.15
CA ARG A 94 -2.77 7.26 -4.91
C ARG A 94 -4.05 6.87 -4.17
N SER A 95 -3.95 6.56 -2.88
CA SER A 95 -5.10 6.21 -2.05
C SER A 95 -6.14 7.33 -2.03
N ARG A 96 -5.71 8.58 -1.84
CA ARG A 96 -6.60 9.75 -1.88
C ARG A 96 -7.34 9.87 -3.21
N LYS A 97 -6.64 9.77 -4.33
CA LYS A 97 -7.26 9.84 -5.66
C LYS A 97 -8.26 8.71 -5.90
N ILE A 98 -8.00 7.52 -5.41
CA ILE A 98 -8.94 6.39 -5.50
C ILE A 98 -10.24 6.75 -4.76
N VAL A 99 -10.16 7.20 -3.51
CA VAL A 99 -11.34 7.58 -2.72
C VAL A 99 -12.12 8.70 -3.38
N GLU A 100 -11.43 9.74 -3.87
CA GLU A 100 -12.07 10.88 -4.56
C GLU A 100 -12.81 10.47 -5.84
N ASN A 101 -12.29 9.49 -6.58
CA ASN A 101 -12.83 9.08 -7.88
C ASN A 101 -13.91 8.00 -7.80
N LEU A 102 -14.01 7.27 -6.69
CA LEU A 102 -14.98 6.18 -6.55
C LEU A 102 -16.43 6.66 -6.38
N ASN A 103 -16.65 7.88 -5.87
CA ASN A 103 -18.00 8.47 -5.67
C ASN A 103 -19.02 7.51 -5.04
N GLY A 104 -18.57 6.72 -4.04
CA GLY A 104 -19.41 5.73 -3.36
C GLY A 104 -19.53 4.38 -4.07
N VAL A 105 -18.91 4.19 -5.23
CA VAL A 105 -18.84 2.89 -5.90
C VAL A 105 -17.86 1.99 -5.13
N ILE A 106 -18.25 0.73 -4.93
CA ILE A 106 -17.41 -0.28 -4.27
C ILE A 106 -16.83 -1.19 -5.36
N PRO A 107 -15.56 -1.00 -5.77
CA PRO A 107 -14.94 -1.89 -6.73
C PRO A 107 -14.68 -3.26 -6.09
N ASP A 108 -14.81 -4.31 -6.87
CA ASP A 108 -14.57 -5.70 -6.46
C ASP A 108 -13.18 -6.21 -6.87
N SER A 109 -12.41 -5.38 -7.55
CA SER A 109 -11.03 -5.70 -7.92
C SER A 109 -10.21 -4.43 -8.20
N ILE A 110 -8.91 -4.53 -8.13
CA ILE A 110 -7.97 -3.45 -8.42
C ILE A 110 -8.01 -3.04 -9.90
N SER A 111 -8.34 -3.98 -10.78
CA SER A 111 -8.43 -3.73 -12.23
C SER A 111 -9.60 -2.85 -12.66
N LYS A 112 -10.55 -2.59 -11.76
CA LYS A 112 -11.73 -1.75 -12.01
C LYS A 112 -11.63 -0.31 -11.51
N MET A 113 -10.41 0.11 -11.11
CA MET A 113 -10.15 1.45 -10.59
C MET A 113 -9.46 2.38 -11.60
#